data_c998d0811df047304add6b1d8e280e94
#
_entry.id   c998d0811df047304add6b1d8e280e94
#
_cell.length_a   1.000
_cell.length_b   1.000
_cell.length_c   1.000
_cell.angle_alpha   90.00
_cell.angle_beta   90.00
_cell.angle_gamma   90.00
#
_symmetry.space_group_name_H-M   'P 1'
#
loop_
_entity.id
_entity.type
_entity.pdbx_description
1 polymer ?
#
loop_
_entity_poly.entity_id
_entity_poly.type
_entity_poly.pdbx_seq_one_letter_code
_entity_poly.pdbx_strand_id
1 'polypeptide(L)'
;MKAALPLLAFLAAASACRATTPPARNTLPRNQALTETTVPENSDPSRRAGLALPIIPPVKYPETRKTDFTDTYFGTKVADPYRWLEGLDSPETKAWVTAQNDVTFGYLNQIPFRDKIRERLTKIWNYERYGVPEQVGAELVFSKNDGLQNQAVLYRQRGAAEPQVLLDPNKFSADGTTALAGTEFSNDHRYLAYATSGGGSDWHKVRIMDLTTNKLLPEELNWVKVSGTSWTKSGFYYSRYDAPKAGENNLSGKNEFHKVYFHRLNTPQSADKLVYENPQMTLGFRMAGATEDERFLVLSLTDGKADGNRLQVRDLTDPKQAATWTTLIPGYESNNSVIGNVGGEVLVYTNYKAPRYRVVRIDPRKPQEANWHDVLPESKNKLENVTQVGGRLVADYLNDASSQVKVYSELGQFQHDVQLPAIGTASGFGGRRDAKAVYYAFTSFTYPTTIYKYDLATNTSTVFRAPKVDVNPQDYVTTQVFYPSKDGTKIPMFIVHKKGVVLNGQNATYLYAYGGFNVSLTPGFSVARMLWLENGGVLAIPNLRGGGEYGEAWHQAGMTPRKQNVFDDFIAAA
;
A
#
# COMPACT_ATOMS: atom_id res chain seq x y z
N MET A 1 3.68 20.03 -1.68
CA MET A 1 3.63 18.82 -2.48
C MET A 1 2.24 18.26 -2.44
N LYS A 2 1.60 18.19 -3.57
CA LYS A 2 0.46 17.30 -3.71
C LYS A 2 1.01 16.03 -4.33
N ALA A 3 1.58 15.16 -3.50
CA ALA A 3 1.64 13.79 -3.91
C ALA A 3 0.18 13.40 -4.17
N ALA A 4 -0.15 13.06 -5.41
CA ALA A 4 -1.25 12.16 -5.61
C ALA A 4 -0.89 10.95 -4.73
N LEU A 5 -1.44 10.88 -3.52
CA LEU A 5 -1.43 9.62 -2.80
C LEU A 5 -1.86 8.58 -3.83
N PRO A 6 -1.16 7.49 -3.97
CA PRO A 6 -1.72 6.38 -4.69
C PRO A 6 -2.98 5.98 -3.93
N LEU A 7 -4.12 6.45 -4.40
CA LEU A 7 -5.47 6.11 -3.93
C LEU A 7 -5.69 4.58 -3.91
N LEU A 8 -4.79 3.85 -4.53
CA LEU A 8 -4.82 2.41 -4.75
C LEU A 8 -4.45 1.56 -3.53
N ALA A 9 -3.74 2.09 -2.55
CA ALA A 9 -3.32 1.27 -1.40
C ALA A 9 -4.43 1.04 -0.36
N PHE A 10 -5.52 1.82 -0.37
CA PHE A 10 -6.59 1.73 0.62
C PHE A 10 -7.89 1.06 0.13
N LEU A 11 -8.05 0.83 -1.16
CA LEU A 11 -9.24 0.14 -1.70
C LEU A 11 -9.27 -1.38 -1.47
N ALA A 12 -8.16 -1.98 -1.07
CA ALA A 12 -8.05 -3.43 -0.89
C ALA A 12 -8.76 -4.00 0.37
N ALA A 13 -9.19 -3.16 1.31
CA ALA A 13 -9.72 -3.63 2.59
C ALA A 13 -11.26 -3.77 2.66
N ALA A 14 -12.02 -3.32 1.64
CA ALA A 14 -13.48 -3.22 1.74
C ALA A 14 -14.28 -4.26 0.94
N SER A 15 -13.65 -5.17 0.19
CA SER A 15 -14.35 -6.13 -0.70
C SER A 15 -14.52 -7.54 -0.15
N ALA A 16 -14.53 -7.75 1.13
CA ALA A 16 -14.81 -9.06 1.71
C ALA A 16 -16.26 -9.09 2.23
N CYS A 17 -17.19 -9.52 1.43
CA CYS A 17 -18.41 -10.29 1.72
C CYS A 17 -19.50 -10.02 0.69
N ARG A 18 -19.53 -10.79 -0.36
CA ARG A 18 -20.77 -11.08 -1.10
C ARG A 18 -21.04 -12.57 -1.07
N ALA A 19 -22.09 -12.93 -0.38
CA ALA A 19 -22.72 -14.25 -0.54
C ALA A 19 -23.44 -14.27 -1.89
N THR A 20 -22.88 -14.99 -2.85
CA THR A 20 -23.61 -15.40 -4.04
C THR A 20 -24.29 -16.73 -3.76
N THR A 21 -25.56 -16.84 -4.14
CA THR A 21 -26.40 -18.04 -4.07
C THR A 21 -25.65 -19.24 -4.67
N PRO A 22 -25.59 -20.41 -3.99
CA PRO A 22 -24.95 -21.58 -4.56
C PRO A 22 -25.83 -22.19 -5.66
N PRO A 23 -25.26 -22.62 -6.79
CA PRO A 23 -25.95 -23.48 -7.74
C PRO A 23 -26.16 -24.86 -7.12
N ALA A 24 -27.23 -25.54 -7.56
CA ALA A 24 -27.71 -26.83 -7.09
C ALA A 24 -26.60 -27.87 -6.97
N ARG A 25 -26.63 -28.62 -5.86
CA ARG A 25 -25.77 -29.77 -5.57
C ARG A 25 -25.83 -30.82 -6.68
N ASN A 26 -24.73 -30.99 -7.41
CA ASN A 26 -24.41 -32.24 -8.04
C ASN A 26 -23.61 -33.10 -7.05
N THR A 27 -24.22 -34.19 -6.63
CA THR A 27 -23.60 -35.23 -5.80
C THR A 27 -22.52 -35.93 -6.60
N LEU A 28 -21.27 -35.74 -6.24
CA LEU A 28 -20.16 -36.58 -6.70
C LEU A 28 -20.09 -37.85 -5.84
N PRO A 29 -19.80 -39.02 -6.41
CA PRO A 29 -19.77 -40.30 -5.68
C PRO A 29 -18.53 -40.34 -4.78
N ARG A 30 -18.73 -40.84 -3.56
CA ARG A 30 -17.68 -41.19 -2.60
C ARG A 30 -16.88 -42.40 -3.08
N ASN A 31 -15.58 -42.36 -2.79
CA ASN A 31 -14.60 -43.46 -2.80
C ASN A 31 -14.00 -43.84 -4.15
N GLN A 32 -12.82 -43.26 -4.39
CA GLN A 32 -11.69 -44.07 -4.88
C GLN A 32 -10.50 -43.81 -3.97
N ALA A 33 -9.96 -44.87 -3.36
CA ALA A 33 -8.77 -44.88 -2.56
C ALA A 33 -7.58 -44.41 -3.40
N LEU A 34 -6.85 -43.43 -2.87
CA LEU A 34 -5.53 -43.06 -3.40
C LEU A 34 -4.60 -44.24 -3.18
N THR A 35 -4.20 -44.89 -4.25
CA THR A 35 -3.11 -45.86 -4.26
C THR A 35 -1.84 -45.15 -3.85
N GLU A 36 -1.22 -45.61 -2.79
CA GLU A 36 0.13 -45.23 -2.37
C GLU A 36 1.11 -45.44 -3.54
N THR A 37 1.61 -44.36 -4.10
CA THR A 37 2.81 -44.37 -4.94
C THR A 37 4.01 -44.48 -4.00
N THR A 38 4.60 -45.66 -3.95
CA THR A 38 5.86 -45.93 -3.26
C THR A 38 6.95 -45.02 -3.81
N VAL A 39 7.41 -44.08 -2.99
CA VAL A 39 8.65 -43.34 -3.21
C VAL A 39 9.82 -44.31 -3.10
N PRO A 40 10.81 -44.34 -4.01
CA PRO A 40 11.94 -45.25 -3.88
C PRO A 40 12.76 -44.93 -2.61
N GLU A 41 12.84 -45.88 -1.74
CA GLU A 41 13.65 -45.91 -0.55
C GLU A 41 15.11 -46.09 -0.95
N ASN A 42 15.81 -44.99 -1.22
CA ASN A 42 17.27 -44.98 -1.34
C ASN A 42 17.84 -43.66 -0.85
N SER A 43 17.80 -43.45 0.47
CA SER A 43 18.53 -42.38 1.14
C SER A 43 19.40 -42.98 2.23
N ASP A 44 20.71 -42.95 2.01
CA ASP A 44 21.77 -43.28 2.95
C ASP A 44 21.53 -42.55 4.31
N PRO A 45 21.32 -43.28 5.41
CA PRO A 45 21.06 -42.67 6.72
C PRO A 45 22.26 -41.91 7.31
N SER A 46 23.46 -42.06 6.76
CA SER A 46 24.68 -41.45 7.30
C SER A 46 24.84 -39.95 6.96
N ARG A 47 24.00 -39.37 6.09
CA ARG A 47 24.04 -37.93 5.71
C ARG A 47 23.11 -37.02 6.51
N ARG A 48 22.35 -37.53 7.47
CA ARG A 48 21.50 -36.74 8.39
C ARG A 48 22.16 -36.40 9.73
N ALA A 49 23.49 -36.32 9.80
CA ALA A 49 24.20 -35.77 10.94
C ALA A 49 24.18 -34.23 10.94
N GLY A 50 23.02 -33.62 10.82
CA GLY A 50 22.79 -32.20 10.95
C GLY A 50 21.65 -31.94 11.93
N LEU A 51 22.01 -31.51 13.15
CA LEU A 51 21.14 -30.98 14.20
C LEU A 51 19.76 -31.67 14.27
N ALA A 52 19.68 -32.76 15.01
CA ALA A 52 18.41 -33.29 15.47
C ALA A 52 17.69 -32.13 16.20
N LEU A 53 16.69 -31.53 15.55
CA LEU A 53 15.83 -30.58 16.23
C LEU A 53 15.21 -31.30 17.44
N PRO A 54 15.20 -30.70 18.62
CA PRO A 54 14.55 -31.31 19.76
C PRO A 54 13.12 -31.65 19.38
N ILE A 55 12.68 -32.87 19.61
CA ILE A 55 11.29 -33.27 19.45
C ILE A 55 10.49 -32.45 20.46
N ILE A 56 9.87 -31.37 19.98
CA ILE A 56 9.01 -30.56 20.83
C ILE A 56 7.71 -31.35 20.99
N PRO A 57 7.29 -31.65 22.24
CA PRO A 57 6.09 -32.45 22.49
C PRO A 57 4.84 -31.78 21.87
N PRO A 58 3.81 -32.58 21.53
CA PRO A 58 2.57 -32.03 20.98
C PRO A 58 2.00 -30.95 21.90
N VAL A 59 1.63 -29.83 21.30
CA VAL A 59 1.08 -28.68 22.02
C VAL A 59 -0.37 -28.97 22.41
N LYS A 60 -0.70 -28.85 23.70
CA LYS A 60 -2.09 -28.89 24.17
C LYS A 60 -2.66 -27.49 24.17
N TYR A 61 -3.64 -27.24 23.26
CA TYR A 61 -4.33 -25.97 23.19
C TYR A 61 -5.33 -25.80 24.34
N PRO A 62 -5.55 -24.56 24.83
CA PRO A 62 -6.64 -24.26 25.75
C PRO A 62 -7.99 -24.59 25.13
N GLU A 63 -8.90 -25.11 25.94
CA GLU A 63 -10.26 -25.35 25.48
C GLU A 63 -10.97 -24.00 25.17
N THR A 64 -11.57 -23.90 24.00
CA THR A 64 -12.34 -22.72 23.60
C THR A 64 -13.82 -22.99 23.84
N ARG A 65 -14.46 -22.20 24.70
CA ARG A 65 -15.88 -22.33 25.03
C ARG A 65 -16.74 -22.17 23.76
N LYS A 66 -17.68 -23.08 23.57
CA LYS A 66 -18.72 -22.99 22.53
C LYS A 66 -20.03 -22.46 23.11
N THR A 67 -20.74 -21.69 22.34
CA THR A 67 -22.08 -21.17 22.64
C THR A 67 -23.08 -21.63 21.59
N ASP A 68 -24.36 -21.56 21.89
CA ASP A 68 -25.44 -21.90 20.97
C ASP A 68 -25.83 -20.71 20.06
N PHE A 69 -24.94 -19.73 19.90
CA PHE A 69 -25.23 -18.55 19.09
C PHE A 69 -25.42 -18.95 17.62
N THR A 70 -26.46 -18.36 17.00
CA THR A 70 -26.84 -18.67 15.63
C THR A 70 -27.29 -17.40 14.93
N ASP A 71 -26.68 -17.10 13.78
CA ASP A 71 -27.16 -16.07 12.86
C ASP A 71 -28.19 -16.63 11.88
N THR A 72 -29.01 -15.76 11.33
CA THR A 72 -29.95 -16.10 10.26
C THR A 72 -29.66 -15.27 9.01
N TYR A 73 -29.23 -15.92 7.95
CA TYR A 73 -28.97 -15.30 6.64
C TYR A 73 -29.98 -15.81 5.61
N PHE A 74 -30.78 -14.90 5.07
CA PHE A 74 -31.81 -15.23 4.07
C PHE A 74 -32.70 -16.41 4.47
N GLY A 75 -33.08 -16.49 5.76
CA GLY A 75 -33.90 -17.57 6.31
C GLY A 75 -33.13 -18.84 6.71
N THR A 76 -31.84 -18.93 6.42
CA THR A 76 -30.98 -20.05 6.81
C THR A 76 -30.27 -19.77 8.13
N LYS A 77 -30.41 -20.68 9.09
CA LYS A 77 -29.69 -20.62 10.38
C LYS A 77 -28.25 -21.10 10.18
N VAL A 78 -27.29 -20.28 10.62
CA VAL A 78 -25.86 -20.57 10.60
C VAL A 78 -25.33 -20.46 12.02
N ALA A 79 -24.88 -21.58 12.59
CA ALA A 79 -24.31 -21.61 13.94
C ALA A 79 -22.94 -20.90 13.95
N ASP A 80 -22.74 -20.06 14.95
CA ASP A 80 -21.47 -19.41 15.24
C ASP A 80 -21.13 -19.56 16.73
N PRO A 81 -20.61 -20.72 17.15
CA PRO A 81 -20.37 -21.01 18.56
C PRO A 81 -19.28 -20.14 19.18
N TYR A 82 -18.53 -19.39 18.40
CA TYR A 82 -17.41 -18.56 18.84
C TYR A 82 -17.68 -17.05 18.68
N ARG A 83 -18.92 -16.62 18.45
CA ARG A 83 -19.33 -15.23 18.32
C ARG A 83 -18.83 -14.33 19.46
N TRP A 84 -18.71 -14.88 20.65
CA TRP A 84 -18.23 -14.15 21.84
C TRP A 84 -16.80 -13.61 21.67
N LEU A 85 -15.95 -14.23 20.80
CA LEU A 85 -14.60 -13.76 20.50
C LEU A 85 -14.57 -12.44 19.74
N GLU A 86 -15.66 -12.03 19.09
CA GLU A 86 -15.77 -10.72 18.43
C GLU A 86 -15.83 -9.54 19.42
N GLY A 87 -16.13 -9.81 20.68
CA GLY A 87 -16.03 -8.83 21.78
C GLY A 87 -14.58 -8.57 22.18
N LEU A 88 -13.80 -7.88 21.35
CA LEU A 88 -12.34 -7.70 21.49
C LEU A 88 -11.92 -7.13 22.85
N ASP A 89 -12.75 -6.27 23.45
CA ASP A 89 -12.50 -5.64 24.75
C ASP A 89 -13.05 -6.43 25.95
N SER A 90 -13.79 -7.51 25.72
CA SER A 90 -14.36 -8.31 26.78
C SER A 90 -13.26 -8.97 27.64
N PRO A 91 -13.42 -9.05 28.96
CA PRO A 91 -12.46 -9.75 29.84
C PRO A 91 -12.26 -11.21 29.44
N GLU A 92 -13.31 -11.88 28.95
CA GLU A 92 -13.26 -13.28 28.52
C GLU A 92 -12.38 -13.47 27.29
N THR A 93 -12.54 -12.61 26.27
CA THR A 93 -11.70 -12.65 25.06
C THR A 93 -10.24 -12.36 25.40
N LYS A 94 -9.98 -11.36 26.26
CA LYS A 94 -8.62 -11.05 26.72
C LYS A 94 -7.98 -12.22 27.48
N ALA A 95 -8.73 -12.90 28.35
CA ALA A 95 -8.25 -14.09 29.05
C ALA A 95 -7.95 -15.25 28.08
N TRP A 96 -8.80 -15.46 27.07
CA TRP A 96 -8.56 -16.46 26.02
C TRP A 96 -7.29 -16.16 25.22
N VAL A 97 -7.08 -14.91 24.80
CA VAL A 97 -5.87 -14.47 24.10
C VAL A 97 -4.62 -14.71 24.95
N THR A 98 -4.68 -14.39 26.26
CA THR A 98 -3.57 -14.65 27.19
C THR A 98 -3.24 -16.13 27.24
N ALA A 99 -4.23 -17.00 27.42
CA ALA A 99 -4.02 -18.45 27.48
C ALA A 99 -3.44 -19.01 26.17
N GLN A 100 -3.87 -18.51 25.00
CA GLN A 100 -3.29 -18.90 23.69
C GLN A 100 -1.83 -18.42 23.56
N ASN A 101 -1.54 -17.22 24.02
CA ASN A 101 -0.17 -16.67 24.02
C ASN A 101 0.76 -17.47 24.93
N ASP A 102 0.30 -17.92 26.11
CA ASP A 102 1.10 -18.75 27.02
C ASP A 102 1.54 -20.04 26.33
N VAL A 103 0.64 -20.69 25.57
CA VAL A 103 0.98 -21.87 24.77
C VAL A 103 2.00 -21.52 23.69
N THR A 104 1.76 -20.44 22.93
CA THR A 104 2.64 -20.00 21.84
C THR A 104 4.04 -19.71 22.35
N PHE A 105 4.16 -18.90 23.39
CA PHE A 105 5.47 -18.54 23.95
C PHE A 105 6.12 -19.71 24.69
N GLY A 106 5.33 -20.57 25.36
CA GLY A 106 5.80 -21.81 25.92
C GLY A 106 6.49 -22.71 24.90
N TYR A 107 5.92 -22.81 23.68
CA TYR A 107 6.54 -23.53 22.56
C TYR A 107 7.78 -22.79 22.02
N LEU A 108 7.65 -21.50 21.65
CA LEU A 108 8.74 -20.74 21.03
C LEU A 108 9.97 -20.60 21.92
N ASN A 109 9.79 -20.54 23.25
CA ASN A 109 10.90 -20.40 24.20
C ASN A 109 11.73 -21.69 24.33
N GLN A 110 11.25 -22.85 23.86
CA GLN A 110 11.99 -24.12 23.83
C GLN A 110 12.94 -24.21 22.62
N ILE A 111 12.87 -23.29 21.64
CA ILE A 111 13.73 -23.29 20.46
C ILE A 111 15.15 -22.85 20.89
N PRO A 112 16.17 -23.74 20.85
CA PRO A 112 17.47 -23.49 21.50
C PRO A 112 18.31 -22.40 20.83
N PHE A 113 18.00 -22.06 19.57
CA PHE A 113 18.69 -21.02 18.79
C PHE A 113 17.89 -19.72 18.67
N ARG A 114 16.71 -19.61 19.33
CA ARG A 114 15.83 -18.44 19.25
C ARG A 114 16.54 -17.15 19.67
N ASP A 115 17.32 -17.20 20.73
CA ASP A 115 18.02 -16.01 21.23
C ASP A 115 19.13 -15.55 20.29
N LYS A 116 19.87 -16.48 19.67
CA LYS A 116 20.85 -16.15 18.61
C LYS A 116 20.19 -15.49 17.40
N ILE A 117 19.03 -15.99 16.98
CA ILE A 117 18.23 -15.37 15.91
C ILE A 117 17.82 -13.96 16.31
N ARG A 118 17.29 -13.77 17.50
CA ARG A 118 16.87 -12.45 18.00
C ARG A 118 18.04 -11.47 18.08
N GLU A 119 19.17 -11.91 18.60
CA GLU A 119 20.39 -11.10 18.67
C GLU A 119 20.85 -10.66 17.27
N ARG A 120 20.95 -11.61 16.32
CA ARG A 120 21.32 -11.29 14.93
C ARG A 120 20.32 -10.36 14.27
N LEU A 121 19.01 -10.61 14.39
CA LEU A 121 17.96 -9.74 13.85
C LEU A 121 18.07 -8.33 14.44
N THR A 122 18.26 -8.19 15.76
CA THR A 122 18.44 -6.89 16.41
C THR A 122 19.63 -6.13 15.83
N LYS A 123 20.76 -6.83 15.61
CA LYS A 123 21.96 -6.22 15.02
C LYS A 123 21.74 -5.74 13.59
N ILE A 124 21.15 -6.59 12.72
CA ILE A 124 20.89 -6.21 11.32
C ILE A 124 19.73 -5.20 11.20
N TRP A 125 18.80 -5.15 12.17
CA TRP A 125 17.68 -4.20 12.18
C TRP A 125 18.11 -2.80 12.63
N ASN A 126 19.19 -2.72 13.38
CA ASN A 126 19.67 -1.48 13.98
C ASN A 126 20.50 -0.66 12.97
N TYR A 127 19.81 -0.05 12.01
CA TYR A 127 20.38 0.88 11.05
C TYR A 127 19.42 2.03 10.73
N GLU A 128 19.96 3.17 10.36
CA GLU A 128 19.16 4.34 9.97
C GLU A 128 18.36 4.08 8.70
N ARG A 129 17.04 4.30 8.76
CA ARG A 129 16.12 4.22 7.64
C ARG A 129 15.53 5.59 7.35
N TYR A 130 15.51 5.96 6.08
CA TYR A 130 15.02 7.25 5.62
C TYR A 130 13.81 7.08 4.68
N GLY A 131 12.79 7.94 4.85
CA GLY A 131 11.76 8.14 3.84
C GLY A 131 12.25 9.05 2.72
N VAL A 132 11.53 9.03 1.61
CA VAL A 132 11.80 9.94 0.48
C VAL A 132 11.58 11.38 0.94
N PRO A 133 12.60 12.26 0.81
CA PRO A 133 12.46 13.66 1.20
C PRO A 133 11.45 14.41 0.33
N GLU A 134 10.83 15.39 0.96
CA GLU A 134 9.95 16.36 0.34
C GLU A 134 10.55 17.76 0.42
N GLN A 135 10.53 18.50 -0.70
CA GLN A 135 10.96 19.91 -0.70
C GLN A 135 9.80 20.79 -0.24
N VAL A 136 9.95 21.42 0.92
CA VAL A 136 8.97 22.33 1.53
C VAL A 136 9.60 23.72 1.64
N GLY A 137 9.34 24.56 0.65
CA GLY A 137 10.04 25.84 0.54
C GLY A 137 11.56 25.67 0.42
N ALA A 138 12.31 26.27 1.35
CA ALA A 138 13.77 26.15 1.40
C ALA A 138 14.28 24.95 2.21
N GLU A 139 13.38 24.12 2.74
CA GLU A 139 13.72 23.00 3.62
C GLU A 139 13.40 21.65 2.96
N LEU A 140 14.20 20.64 3.27
CA LEU A 140 13.84 19.24 3.02
C LEU A 140 13.18 18.68 4.27
N VAL A 141 12.02 18.04 4.10
CA VAL A 141 11.35 17.32 5.16
C VAL A 141 11.41 15.83 4.85
N PHE A 142 11.79 15.01 5.80
CA PHE A 142 11.93 13.57 5.63
C PHE A 142 11.71 12.83 6.95
N SER A 143 11.23 11.61 6.87
CA SER A 143 11.18 10.70 8.00
C SER A 143 12.52 9.97 8.16
N LYS A 144 12.93 9.78 9.42
CA LYS A 144 14.10 9.00 9.79
C LYS A 144 13.76 8.13 10.99
N ASN A 145 14.15 6.86 10.93
CA ASN A 145 14.19 5.95 12.07
C ASN A 145 15.66 5.61 12.33
N ASP A 146 16.12 5.70 13.56
CA ASP A 146 17.53 5.48 13.94
C ASP A 146 17.93 4.00 13.99
N GLY A 147 16.97 3.11 13.83
CA GLY A 147 17.15 1.65 13.81
C GLY A 147 16.14 0.92 14.68
N LEU A 148 16.12 1.15 15.98
CA LEU A 148 15.29 0.46 16.95
C LEU A 148 14.14 1.31 17.51
N GLN A 149 14.00 2.56 17.08
CA GLN A 149 12.84 3.37 17.45
C GLN A 149 11.53 2.70 17.03
N ASN A 150 10.50 2.84 17.85
CA ASN A 150 9.18 2.30 17.57
C ASN A 150 8.58 2.90 16.29
N GLN A 151 8.70 4.23 16.13
CA GLN A 151 8.21 4.96 14.96
C GLN A 151 9.28 5.88 14.39
N ALA A 152 9.23 6.13 13.07
CA ALA A 152 10.10 7.10 12.42
C ALA A 152 9.73 8.54 12.88
N VAL A 153 10.74 9.35 13.09
CA VAL A 153 10.62 10.77 13.45
C VAL A 153 10.68 11.61 12.18
N LEU A 154 9.84 12.64 12.08
CA LEU A 154 9.84 13.59 10.98
C LEU A 154 10.84 14.71 11.29
N TYR A 155 11.77 14.93 10.37
CA TYR A 155 12.80 15.97 10.43
C TYR A 155 12.62 17.01 9.33
N ARG A 156 13.11 18.20 9.58
CA ARG A 156 13.34 19.25 8.57
C ARG A 156 14.80 19.65 8.53
N GLN A 157 15.31 19.98 7.35
CA GLN A 157 16.70 20.34 7.13
C GLN A 157 16.80 21.46 6.10
N ARG A 158 17.50 22.54 6.44
CA ARG A 158 17.76 23.66 5.54
C ARG A 158 19.20 23.56 5.00
N GLY A 159 19.33 23.31 3.70
CA GLY A 159 20.63 23.17 3.05
C GLY A 159 21.51 22.12 3.72
N ALA A 160 22.73 22.52 4.14
CA ALA A 160 23.71 21.65 4.82
C ALA A 160 23.60 21.67 6.35
N ALA A 161 22.62 22.38 6.93
CA ALA A 161 22.44 22.42 8.39
C ALA A 161 22.06 21.04 8.95
N GLU A 162 22.31 20.86 10.25
CA GLU A 162 21.86 19.63 10.93
C GLU A 162 20.34 19.51 10.92
N PRO A 163 19.81 18.30 10.68
CA PRO A 163 18.38 18.06 10.70
C PRO A 163 17.77 18.35 12.07
N GLN A 164 16.66 19.06 12.08
CA GLN A 164 15.89 19.36 13.29
C GLN A 164 14.61 18.52 13.33
N VAL A 165 14.24 18.03 14.51
CA VAL A 165 12.97 17.32 14.71
C VAL A 165 11.83 18.29 14.42
N LEU A 166 10.95 17.89 13.50
CA LEU A 166 9.70 18.59 13.21
C LEU A 166 8.54 17.96 13.98
N LEU A 167 8.43 16.62 13.96
CA LEU A 167 7.38 15.89 14.63
C LEU A 167 7.90 14.52 15.10
N ASP A 168 7.71 14.21 16.37
CA ASP A 168 8.14 12.94 16.96
C ASP A 168 6.95 12.07 17.39
N PRO A 169 6.53 11.11 16.56
CA PRO A 169 5.38 10.23 16.88
C PRO A 169 5.58 9.37 18.12
N ASN A 170 6.85 9.11 18.53
CA ASN A 170 7.14 8.34 19.74
C ASN A 170 6.70 9.08 21.03
N LYS A 171 6.34 10.37 20.92
CA LYS A 171 5.85 11.22 22.02
C LYS A 171 4.34 11.47 21.98
N PHE A 172 3.61 10.90 21.04
CA PHE A 172 2.16 11.14 20.90
C PHE A 172 1.33 10.49 22.00
N SER A 173 1.78 9.34 22.52
CA SER A 173 1.14 8.66 23.65
C SER A 173 2.17 7.97 24.53
N ALA A 174 1.88 7.85 25.81
CA ALA A 174 2.80 7.24 26.79
C ALA A 174 3.05 5.74 26.52
N ASP A 175 2.06 5.05 25.96
CA ASP A 175 2.11 3.62 25.62
C ASP A 175 2.67 3.36 24.20
N GLY A 176 2.98 4.43 23.42
CA GLY A 176 3.52 4.31 22.07
C GLY A 176 2.53 3.78 21.02
N THR A 177 1.23 3.67 21.34
CA THR A 177 0.22 3.11 20.44
C THR A 177 -0.36 4.12 19.45
N THR A 178 -0.11 5.43 19.65
CA THR A 178 -0.55 6.46 18.70
C THR A 178 0.49 6.66 17.60
N ALA A 179 0.07 6.45 16.36
CA ALA A 179 0.92 6.55 15.18
C ALA A 179 0.64 7.81 14.34
N LEU A 180 1.66 8.27 13.62
CA LEU A 180 1.50 9.25 12.54
C LEU A 180 0.90 8.56 11.31
N ALA A 181 -0.30 9.00 10.91
CA ALA A 181 -1.05 8.39 9.81
C ALA A 181 -0.92 9.15 8.47
N GLY A 182 -0.44 10.39 8.50
CA GLY A 182 -0.24 11.19 7.30
C GLY A 182 0.21 12.61 7.60
N THR A 183 0.81 13.24 6.59
CA THR A 183 1.30 14.63 6.64
C THR A 183 1.04 15.32 5.31
N GLU A 184 0.56 16.55 5.31
CA GLU A 184 0.37 17.37 4.11
C GLU A 184 0.71 18.82 4.40
N PHE A 185 1.59 19.39 3.57
CA PHE A 185 2.01 20.79 3.71
C PHE A 185 1.11 21.71 2.91
N SER A 186 0.83 22.91 3.45
CA SER A 186 0.12 23.95 2.71
C SER A 186 0.92 24.43 1.49
N ASN A 187 0.24 24.93 0.47
CA ASN A 187 0.88 25.37 -0.77
C ASN A 187 1.88 26.51 -0.57
N ASP A 188 1.68 27.32 0.47
CA ASP A 188 2.57 28.41 0.90
C ASP A 188 3.69 27.96 1.86
N HIS A 189 3.75 26.65 2.17
CA HIS A 189 4.72 26.03 3.06
C HIS A 189 4.68 26.53 4.52
N ARG A 190 3.60 27.19 4.93
CA ARG A 190 3.44 27.74 6.28
C ARG A 190 2.85 26.75 7.26
N TYR A 191 1.97 25.87 6.82
CA TYR A 191 1.24 24.95 7.69
C TYR A 191 1.52 23.49 7.34
N LEU A 192 1.50 22.67 8.37
CA LEU A 192 1.49 21.20 8.26
C LEU A 192 0.19 20.67 8.86
N ALA A 193 -0.68 20.07 8.04
CA ALA A 193 -1.73 19.19 8.54
C ALA A 193 -1.16 17.79 8.73
N TYR A 194 -1.34 17.21 9.91
CA TYR A 194 -0.93 15.84 10.17
C TYR A 194 -2.04 15.05 10.84
N ALA A 195 -2.15 13.78 10.45
CA ALA A 195 -3.15 12.86 10.97
C ALA A 195 -2.51 11.88 11.96
N THR A 196 -3.22 11.57 13.04
CA THR A 196 -2.82 10.56 14.03
C THR A 196 -3.86 9.47 14.13
N SER A 197 -3.40 8.22 14.33
CA SER A 197 -4.23 7.04 14.57
C SER A 197 -3.85 6.41 15.90
N GLY A 198 -4.83 6.06 16.72
CA GLY A 198 -4.61 5.39 18.00
C GLY A 198 -4.90 3.89 17.92
N GLY A 199 -4.02 3.07 18.50
CA GLY A 199 -4.23 1.63 18.65
C GLY A 199 -4.44 0.84 17.34
N GLY A 200 -3.89 1.31 16.22
CA GLY A 200 -4.08 0.68 14.91
C GLY A 200 -5.47 0.90 14.29
N SER A 201 -6.26 1.83 14.82
CA SER A 201 -7.56 2.19 14.27
C SER A 201 -7.43 2.90 12.92
N ASP A 202 -8.41 2.72 12.03
CA ASP A 202 -8.54 3.51 10.79
C ASP A 202 -9.11 4.92 11.02
N TRP A 203 -9.51 5.24 12.24
CA TRP A 203 -9.98 6.57 12.60
C TRP A 203 -8.81 7.50 12.87
N HIS A 204 -8.84 8.64 12.19
CA HIS A 204 -7.80 9.65 12.30
C HIS A 204 -8.32 10.91 13.00
N LYS A 205 -7.39 11.55 13.72
CA LYS A 205 -7.51 12.92 14.17
C LYS A 205 -6.53 13.79 13.39
N VAL A 206 -7.02 14.87 12.78
CA VAL A 206 -6.16 15.79 12.03
C VAL A 206 -5.90 17.03 12.87
N ARG A 207 -4.63 17.41 13.00
CA ARG A 207 -4.15 18.63 13.67
C ARG A 207 -3.32 19.46 12.71
N ILE A 208 -3.23 20.74 12.98
CA ILE A 208 -2.53 21.69 12.13
C ILE A 208 -1.43 22.38 12.94
N MET A 209 -0.22 22.39 12.38
CA MET A 209 0.94 23.07 12.96
C MET A 209 1.33 24.28 12.09
N ASP A 210 1.51 25.45 12.69
CA ASP A 210 2.16 26.59 12.05
C ASP A 210 3.69 26.38 12.09
N LEU A 211 4.31 26.22 10.93
CA LEU A 211 5.73 25.91 10.78
C LEU A 211 6.66 27.10 11.09
N THR A 212 6.13 28.33 11.12
CA THR A 212 6.88 29.51 11.50
C THR A 212 7.08 29.59 13.02
N THR A 213 6.06 29.18 13.76
CA THR A 213 6.07 29.25 15.22
C THR A 213 6.31 27.90 15.90
N ASN A 214 6.21 26.80 15.14
CA ASN A 214 6.19 25.40 15.61
C ASN A 214 5.08 25.14 16.65
N LYS A 215 3.97 25.86 16.57
CA LYS A 215 2.83 25.70 17.49
C LYS A 215 1.65 25.07 16.78
N LEU A 216 0.90 24.27 17.51
CA LEU A 216 -0.38 23.75 17.04
C LEU A 216 -1.40 24.88 16.99
N LEU A 217 -2.23 24.88 15.95
CA LEU A 217 -3.45 25.63 15.92
C LEU A 217 -4.50 24.96 16.85
N PRO A 218 -5.50 25.69 17.32
CA PRO A 218 -6.45 25.15 18.29
C PRO A 218 -7.43 24.11 17.72
N GLU A 219 -7.57 24.05 16.40
CA GLU A 219 -8.50 23.14 15.76
C GLU A 219 -7.99 21.68 15.73
N GLU A 220 -8.87 20.74 16.02
CA GLU A 220 -8.70 19.31 15.87
C GLU A 220 -9.90 18.75 15.08
N LEU A 221 -9.61 18.04 13.95
CA LEU A 221 -10.66 17.43 13.14
C LEU A 221 -10.79 15.96 13.51
N ASN A 222 -12.01 15.56 13.83
CA ASN A 222 -12.35 14.21 14.26
C ASN A 222 -13.19 13.48 13.20
N TRP A 223 -13.38 12.17 13.39
CA TRP A 223 -14.18 11.29 12.52
C TRP A 223 -13.68 11.22 11.09
N VAL A 224 -12.39 11.47 10.92
CA VAL A 224 -11.70 11.36 9.64
C VAL A 224 -11.34 9.90 9.40
N LYS A 225 -11.73 9.37 8.24
CA LYS A 225 -11.38 8.02 7.80
C LYS A 225 -11.40 8.00 6.28
N VAL A 226 -10.44 7.31 5.66
CA VAL A 226 -10.26 7.27 4.19
C VAL A 226 -10.22 8.69 3.61
N SER A 227 -9.32 9.52 4.12
CA SER A 227 -9.14 10.91 3.71
C SER A 227 -7.70 11.36 3.89
N GLY A 228 -7.21 12.14 2.93
CA GLY A 228 -6.09 13.08 3.11
C GLY A 228 -6.64 14.49 3.32
N THR A 229 -5.72 15.47 3.41
CA THR A 229 -6.03 16.90 3.37
C THR A 229 -5.50 17.48 2.07
N SER A 230 -6.33 18.20 1.30
CA SER A 230 -5.92 18.83 0.05
C SER A 230 -5.99 20.34 0.18
N TRP A 231 -4.82 20.97 0.29
CA TRP A 231 -4.66 22.38 0.58
C TRP A 231 -5.07 23.30 -0.57
N THR A 232 -5.58 24.46 -0.19
CA THR A 232 -5.76 25.66 -1.00
C THR A 232 -5.26 26.87 -0.21
N LYS A 233 -5.32 28.07 -0.79
CA LYS A 233 -4.91 29.31 -0.11
C LYS A 233 -5.67 29.62 1.19
N SER A 234 -6.92 29.16 1.31
CA SER A 234 -7.79 29.53 2.44
C SER A 234 -8.09 28.42 3.44
N GLY A 235 -7.59 27.21 3.18
CA GLY A 235 -7.86 26.02 3.98
C GLY A 235 -7.64 24.76 3.17
N PHE A 236 -8.33 23.68 3.48
CA PHE A 236 -8.17 22.42 2.76
C PHE A 236 -9.47 21.62 2.67
N TYR A 237 -9.57 20.79 1.64
CA TYR A 237 -10.59 19.77 1.50
C TYR A 237 -10.19 18.52 2.26
N TYR A 238 -11.16 17.88 2.90
CA TYR A 238 -11.00 16.60 3.57
C TYR A 238 -12.33 15.86 3.61
N SER A 239 -12.30 14.57 3.96
CA SER A 239 -13.51 13.77 4.06
C SER A 239 -13.64 13.14 5.43
N ARG A 240 -14.88 13.00 5.88
CA ARG A 240 -15.19 12.40 7.17
C ARG A 240 -16.57 11.75 7.18
N TYR A 241 -16.81 10.99 8.21
CA TYR A 241 -18.14 10.52 8.61
C TYR A 241 -18.75 11.46 9.65
N ASP A 242 -20.05 11.31 9.89
CA ASP A 242 -20.69 11.91 11.05
C ASP A 242 -20.18 11.25 12.34
N ALA A 243 -20.27 11.96 13.45
CA ALA A 243 -19.93 11.40 14.76
C ALA A 243 -20.83 10.18 15.04
N PRO A 244 -20.29 9.08 15.59
CA PRO A 244 -21.09 7.94 16.03
C PRO A 244 -22.16 8.36 17.01
N LYS A 245 -23.31 7.68 16.98
CA LYS A 245 -24.37 7.92 17.96
C LYS A 245 -23.92 7.45 19.35
N ALA A 246 -24.51 8.06 20.38
CA ALA A 246 -24.22 7.66 21.75
C ALA A 246 -24.48 6.15 21.96
N GLY A 247 -23.48 5.42 22.43
CA GLY A 247 -23.53 3.96 22.65
C GLY A 247 -23.11 3.10 21.46
N GLU A 248 -22.81 3.68 20.29
CA GLU A 248 -22.24 2.92 19.18
C GLU A 248 -20.74 2.71 19.40
N ASN A 249 -20.27 1.48 19.09
CA ASN A 249 -18.86 1.16 19.13
C ASN A 249 -18.17 1.68 17.86
N ASN A 250 -17.18 2.55 18.03
CA ASN A 250 -16.45 3.18 16.91
C ASN A 250 -15.67 2.19 16.04
N LEU A 251 -15.28 1.02 16.56
CA LEU A 251 -14.49 0.02 15.83
C LEU A 251 -15.36 -0.95 15.03
N SER A 252 -16.56 -1.28 15.52
CA SER A 252 -17.49 -2.23 14.88
C SER A 252 -18.73 -1.57 14.29
N GLY A 253 -18.89 -0.26 14.45
CA GLY A 253 -19.99 0.50 13.86
C GLY A 253 -19.92 0.56 12.34
N LYS A 254 -21.09 0.71 11.70
CA LYS A 254 -21.18 0.90 10.26
C LYS A 254 -20.62 2.26 9.85
N ASN A 255 -19.76 2.27 8.83
CA ASN A 255 -19.26 3.50 8.23
C ASN A 255 -20.14 3.84 7.02
N GLU A 256 -21.13 4.71 7.23
CA GLU A 256 -22.14 5.07 6.23
C GLU A 256 -22.10 6.58 5.95
N PHE A 257 -22.46 6.97 4.72
CA PHE A 257 -22.60 8.37 4.31
C PHE A 257 -21.32 9.21 4.45
N HIS A 258 -20.22 8.71 3.89
CA HIS A 258 -18.97 9.47 3.79
C HIS A 258 -19.19 10.80 3.06
N LYS A 259 -18.66 11.93 3.59
CA LYS A 259 -18.92 13.29 3.09
C LYS A 259 -17.63 14.05 2.90
N VAL A 260 -17.62 15.00 1.97
CA VAL A 260 -16.50 15.92 1.73
C VAL A 260 -16.81 17.28 2.36
N TYR A 261 -15.85 17.81 3.09
CA TYR A 261 -15.90 19.12 3.70
C TYR A 261 -14.73 20.00 3.27
N PHE A 262 -14.92 21.30 3.40
CA PHE A 262 -13.86 22.29 3.31
C PHE A 262 -13.66 22.90 4.71
N HIS A 263 -12.46 22.73 5.26
CA HIS A 263 -12.05 23.33 6.52
C HIS A 263 -11.30 24.64 6.25
N ARG A 264 -11.76 25.72 6.90
CA ARG A 264 -11.07 27.01 6.86
C ARG A 264 -10.20 27.14 8.11
N LEU A 265 -8.95 27.53 7.93
CA LEU A 265 -8.03 27.72 9.05
C LEU A 265 -8.58 28.70 10.11
N ASN A 266 -8.23 28.45 11.36
CA ASN A 266 -8.66 29.20 12.54
C ASN A 266 -10.19 29.20 12.76
N THR A 267 -10.86 28.15 12.33
CA THR A 267 -12.30 27.94 12.62
C THR A 267 -12.51 26.57 13.26
N PRO A 268 -13.54 26.40 14.11
CA PRO A 268 -13.86 25.08 14.64
C PRO A 268 -14.41 24.16 13.55
N GLN A 269 -14.22 22.84 13.69
CA GLN A 269 -14.75 21.84 12.75
C GLN A 269 -16.27 21.95 12.50
N SER A 270 -17.03 22.45 13.48
CA SER A 270 -18.47 22.68 13.33
C SER A 270 -18.84 23.77 12.32
N ALA A 271 -17.89 24.62 11.95
CA ALA A 271 -18.05 25.66 10.93
C ALA A 271 -17.66 25.19 9.52
N ASP A 272 -17.25 23.93 9.37
CA ASP A 272 -16.81 23.39 8.09
C ASP A 272 -17.93 23.37 7.06
N LYS A 273 -17.58 23.80 5.85
CA LYS A 273 -18.54 23.84 4.74
C LYS A 273 -18.66 22.47 4.10
N LEU A 274 -19.87 21.91 4.07
CA LEU A 274 -20.17 20.72 3.28
C LEU A 274 -19.97 21.02 1.78
N VAL A 275 -19.13 20.22 1.11
CA VAL A 275 -18.81 20.35 -0.32
C VAL A 275 -19.54 19.32 -1.15
N TYR A 276 -19.63 18.09 -0.62
CA TYR A 276 -20.33 17.01 -1.31
C TYR A 276 -20.85 15.97 -0.33
N GLU A 277 -22.10 15.57 -0.54
CA GLU A 277 -22.72 14.38 0.05
C GLU A 277 -23.63 13.69 -0.98
N ASN A 278 -23.94 12.43 -0.72
CA ASN A 278 -24.95 11.71 -1.49
C ASN A 278 -25.75 10.79 -0.54
N PRO A 279 -26.95 11.23 -0.10
CA PRO A 279 -27.79 10.46 0.82
C PRO A 279 -28.32 9.14 0.24
N GLN A 280 -28.29 8.99 -1.10
CA GLN A 280 -28.77 7.78 -1.78
C GLN A 280 -27.68 6.69 -1.87
N MET A 281 -26.45 7.03 -1.57
CA MET A 281 -25.31 6.10 -1.58
C MET A 281 -24.78 5.93 -0.17
N THR A 282 -25.27 4.93 0.54
CA THR A 282 -24.91 4.63 1.93
C THR A 282 -23.43 4.26 2.05
N LEU A 283 -22.95 3.39 1.16
CA LEU A 283 -21.58 2.88 1.14
C LEU A 283 -20.70 3.63 0.13
N GLY A 284 -19.39 3.33 0.17
CA GLY A 284 -18.40 3.92 -0.71
C GLY A 284 -17.78 5.21 -0.16
N PHE A 285 -16.75 5.69 -0.83
CA PHE A 285 -15.95 6.83 -0.40
C PHE A 285 -16.17 8.04 -1.31
N ARG A 286 -16.08 9.24 -0.75
CA ARG A 286 -16.14 10.53 -1.43
C ARG A 286 -14.90 11.30 -1.04
N MET A 287 -14.02 11.56 -2.00
CA MET A 287 -12.78 12.27 -1.76
C MET A 287 -12.66 13.43 -2.74
N ALA A 288 -12.23 14.58 -2.23
CA ALA A 288 -11.98 15.73 -3.09
C ALA A 288 -10.58 16.31 -2.85
N GLY A 289 -10.00 16.86 -3.92
CA GLY A 289 -8.73 17.54 -3.87
C GLY A 289 -8.60 18.54 -5.01
N ALA A 290 -7.85 19.62 -4.78
CA ALA A 290 -7.56 20.61 -5.80
C ALA A 290 -6.28 20.25 -6.57
N THR A 291 -6.16 20.62 -7.84
CA THR A 291 -4.89 20.59 -8.58
C THR A 291 -3.87 21.55 -7.97
N GLU A 292 -2.57 21.39 -8.28
CA GLU A 292 -1.50 22.22 -7.68
C GLU A 292 -1.71 23.72 -7.92
N ASP A 293 -2.22 24.09 -9.09
CA ASP A 293 -2.55 25.47 -9.46
C ASP A 293 -3.91 25.94 -8.90
N GLU A 294 -4.61 25.10 -8.14
CA GLU A 294 -5.94 25.33 -7.58
C GLU A 294 -7.04 25.58 -8.64
N ARG A 295 -6.77 25.28 -9.89
CA ARG A 295 -7.74 25.50 -10.98
C ARG A 295 -8.89 24.50 -10.89
N PHE A 296 -8.58 23.21 -10.71
CA PHE A 296 -9.61 22.18 -10.71
C PHE A 296 -9.82 21.61 -9.31
N LEU A 297 -11.08 21.55 -8.89
CA LEU A 297 -11.51 20.73 -7.77
C LEU A 297 -11.95 19.36 -8.31
N VAL A 298 -11.26 18.32 -7.92
CA VAL A 298 -11.49 16.94 -8.33
C VAL A 298 -12.34 16.23 -7.28
N LEU A 299 -13.32 15.44 -7.69
CA LEU A 299 -14.14 14.59 -6.86
C LEU A 299 -14.05 13.13 -7.34
N SER A 300 -13.55 12.27 -6.49
CA SER A 300 -13.49 10.82 -6.68
C SER A 300 -14.58 10.14 -5.84
N LEU A 301 -15.40 9.31 -6.47
CA LEU A 301 -16.55 8.65 -5.87
C LEU A 301 -16.44 7.14 -6.07
N THR A 302 -16.49 6.35 -5.00
CA THR A 302 -16.72 4.89 -5.09
C THR A 302 -18.14 4.57 -4.66
N ASP A 303 -18.70 3.46 -5.13
CA ASP A 303 -20.06 3.02 -4.76
C ASP A 303 -20.06 1.92 -3.68
N GLY A 304 -18.88 1.45 -3.27
CA GLY A 304 -18.72 0.35 -2.31
C GLY A 304 -19.08 -1.02 -2.88
N LYS A 305 -19.26 -1.13 -4.19
CA LYS A 305 -19.66 -2.37 -4.89
C LYS A 305 -18.67 -2.76 -5.98
N ALA A 306 -18.30 -1.82 -6.84
CA ALA A 306 -17.30 -1.99 -7.89
C ALA A 306 -15.90 -1.63 -7.36
N ASP A 307 -14.87 -2.09 -8.06
CA ASP A 307 -13.47 -1.92 -7.64
C ASP A 307 -12.87 -0.58 -8.09
N GLY A 308 -13.59 0.23 -8.84
CA GLY A 308 -13.14 1.52 -9.36
C GLY A 308 -13.91 2.72 -8.80
N ASN A 309 -13.74 3.85 -9.47
CA ASN A 309 -14.32 5.12 -9.05
C ASN A 309 -14.81 5.98 -10.23
N ARG A 310 -15.90 6.67 -10.01
CA ARG A 310 -16.34 7.78 -10.87
C ARG A 310 -15.47 8.99 -10.59
N LEU A 311 -15.09 9.71 -11.67
CA LEU A 311 -14.28 10.90 -11.59
C LEU A 311 -15.05 12.11 -12.09
N GLN A 312 -15.11 13.15 -11.24
CA GLN A 312 -15.77 14.42 -11.57
C GLN A 312 -14.84 15.60 -11.24
N VAL A 313 -15.05 16.73 -11.90
CA VAL A 313 -14.30 17.96 -11.65
C VAL A 313 -15.18 19.20 -11.67
N ARG A 314 -14.70 20.27 -11.04
CA ARG A 314 -15.14 21.67 -11.22
C ARG A 314 -13.95 22.50 -11.65
N ASP A 315 -14.08 23.31 -12.72
CA ASP A 315 -13.10 24.36 -13.04
C ASP A 315 -13.43 25.59 -12.20
N LEU A 316 -12.61 25.88 -11.20
CA LEU A 316 -12.84 26.98 -10.26
C LEU A 316 -12.58 28.35 -10.86
N THR A 317 -11.98 28.42 -12.07
CA THR A 317 -11.74 29.66 -12.81
C THR A 317 -12.89 30.05 -13.74
N ASP A 318 -13.79 29.12 -14.04
CA ASP A 318 -15.00 29.35 -14.84
C ASP A 318 -16.23 29.35 -13.92
N PRO A 319 -16.94 30.50 -13.73
CA PRO A 319 -18.09 30.58 -12.82
C PRO A 319 -19.21 29.58 -13.12
N LYS A 320 -19.39 29.18 -14.40
CA LYS A 320 -20.41 28.20 -14.80
C LYS A 320 -20.00 26.78 -14.39
N GLN A 321 -18.73 26.43 -14.57
CA GLN A 321 -18.19 25.11 -14.22
C GLN A 321 -17.90 24.97 -12.72
N ALA A 322 -17.58 26.07 -12.03
CA ALA A 322 -17.39 26.09 -10.59
C ALA A 322 -18.67 25.74 -9.80
N ALA A 323 -19.83 25.99 -10.37
CA ALA A 323 -21.12 25.72 -9.73
C ALA A 323 -21.57 24.24 -9.86
N THR A 324 -21.07 23.50 -10.86
CA THR A 324 -21.56 22.16 -11.22
C THR A 324 -20.43 21.16 -11.36
N TRP A 325 -20.70 19.90 -11.03
CA TRP A 325 -19.76 18.80 -11.24
C TRP A 325 -19.84 18.29 -12.68
N THR A 326 -18.73 18.35 -13.41
CA THR A 326 -18.58 17.71 -14.71
C THR A 326 -18.01 16.31 -14.54
N THR A 327 -18.71 15.28 -15.02
CA THR A 327 -18.20 13.91 -15.01
C THR A 327 -17.18 13.74 -16.13
N LEU A 328 -15.95 13.37 -15.77
CA LEU A 328 -14.89 13.03 -16.72
C LEU A 328 -14.96 11.55 -17.11
N ILE A 329 -15.01 10.67 -16.11
CA ILE A 329 -15.13 9.22 -16.32
C ILE A 329 -16.37 8.73 -15.56
N PRO A 330 -17.38 8.24 -16.29
CA PRO A 330 -18.60 7.67 -15.70
C PRO A 330 -18.35 6.25 -15.20
N GLY A 331 -19.29 5.73 -14.38
CA GLY A 331 -19.23 4.37 -13.87
C GLY A 331 -18.28 4.22 -12.67
N TYR A 332 -18.07 2.97 -12.27
CA TYR A 332 -17.27 2.60 -11.10
C TYR A 332 -16.38 1.37 -11.40
N GLU A 333 -16.26 1.00 -12.67
CA GLU A 333 -15.57 -0.22 -13.11
C GLU A 333 -14.09 0.02 -13.42
N SER A 334 -13.66 1.28 -13.46
CA SER A 334 -12.27 1.67 -13.72
C SER A 334 -11.69 2.48 -12.57
N ASN A 335 -10.38 2.33 -12.37
CA ASN A 335 -9.62 3.12 -11.41
C ASN A 335 -9.08 4.37 -12.09
N ASN A 336 -9.40 5.53 -11.54
CA ASN A 336 -9.16 6.82 -12.16
C ASN A 336 -8.56 7.81 -11.16
N SER A 337 -7.51 8.52 -11.54
CA SER A 337 -6.87 9.53 -10.72
C SER A 337 -6.43 10.73 -11.55
N VAL A 338 -6.70 11.93 -11.07
CA VAL A 338 -6.13 13.15 -11.64
C VAL A 338 -4.71 13.31 -11.11
N ILE A 339 -3.74 13.37 -12.04
CA ILE A 339 -2.32 13.54 -11.70
C ILE A 339 -1.88 15.01 -11.86
N GLY A 340 -2.73 15.85 -12.42
CA GLY A 340 -2.49 17.27 -12.64
C GLY A 340 -3.30 17.81 -13.81
N ASN A 341 -2.81 18.90 -14.40
CA ASN A 341 -3.44 19.53 -15.56
C ASN A 341 -2.41 20.23 -16.45
N VAL A 342 -2.76 20.41 -17.71
CA VAL A 342 -2.03 21.25 -18.66
C VAL A 342 -2.99 22.33 -19.17
N GLY A 343 -2.81 23.55 -18.71
CA GLY A 343 -3.75 24.64 -19.01
C GLY A 343 -5.17 24.29 -18.55
N GLY A 344 -6.12 24.29 -19.47
CA GLY A 344 -7.55 24.01 -19.23
C GLY A 344 -7.94 22.53 -19.31
N GLU A 345 -6.99 21.63 -19.46
CA GLU A 345 -7.25 20.20 -19.60
C GLU A 345 -6.65 19.40 -18.45
N VAL A 346 -7.39 18.42 -17.96
CA VAL A 346 -7.02 17.58 -16.82
C VAL A 346 -6.26 16.35 -17.31
N LEU A 347 -5.15 16.02 -16.67
CA LEU A 347 -4.42 14.77 -16.90
C LEU A 347 -4.97 13.66 -15.99
N VAL A 348 -5.48 12.61 -16.61
CA VAL A 348 -6.12 11.49 -15.91
C VAL A 348 -5.34 10.20 -16.16
N TYR A 349 -4.83 9.62 -15.10
CA TYR A 349 -4.31 8.25 -15.05
C TYR A 349 -5.48 7.29 -14.87
N THR A 350 -5.64 6.30 -15.75
CA THR A 350 -6.84 5.46 -15.78
C THR A 350 -6.59 4.08 -16.39
N ASN A 351 -7.33 3.06 -15.91
CA ASN A 351 -7.45 1.77 -16.61
C ASN A 351 -8.75 1.66 -17.44
N TYR A 352 -9.48 2.75 -17.62
CA TYR A 352 -10.67 2.76 -18.47
C TYR A 352 -10.33 2.38 -19.91
N LYS A 353 -10.81 1.22 -20.36
CA LYS A 353 -10.49 0.60 -21.67
C LYS A 353 -8.98 0.42 -21.93
N ALA A 354 -8.18 0.31 -20.85
CA ALA A 354 -6.74 0.16 -20.89
C ALA A 354 -6.28 -0.65 -19.66
N PRO A 355 -6.40 -1.98 -19.66
CA PRO A 355 -6.17 -2.81 -18.47
C PRO A 355 -4.77 -2.69 -17.86
N ARG A 356 -3.77 -2.17 -18.59
CA ARG A 356 -2.43 -1.88 -18.09
C ARG A 356 -2.19 -0.40 -17.82
N TYR A 357 -3.27 0.39 -17.76
CA TYR A 357 -3.32 1.82 -17.52
C TYR A 357 -2.71 2.67 -18.65
N ARG A 358 -3.20 3.90 -18.71
CA ARG A 358 -2.77 4.97 -19.60
C ARG A 358 -2.94 6.33 -18.94
N VAL A 359 -2.40 7.38 -19.54
CA VAL A 359 -2.72 8.77 -19.18
C VAL A 359 -3.43 9.42 -20.35
N VAL A 360 -4.59 9.99 -20.06
CA VAL A 360 -5.36 10.78 -21.03
C VAL A 360 -5.47 12.23 -20.58
N ARG A 361 -5.57 13.14 -21.54
CA ARG A 361 -5.86 14.55 -21.33
C ARG A 361 -7.31 14.82 -21.72
N ILE A 362 -8.08 15.42 -20.80
CA ILE A 362 -9.52 15.67 -20.95
C ILE A 362 -9.83 17.14 -20.75
N ASP A 363 -10.49 17.78 -21.71
CA ASP A 363 -11.09 19.11 -21.56
C ASP A 363 -12.45 18.96 -20.85
N PRO A 364 -12.64 19.51 -19.62
CA PRO A 364 -13.92 19.43 -18.91
C PRO A 364 -15.09 20.09 -19.62
N ARG A 365 -14.83 20.98 -20.58
CA ARG A 365 -15.87 21.59 -21.43
C ARG A 365 -16.36 20.64 -22.52
N LYS A 366 -15.58 19.60 -22.85
CA LYS A 366 -15.86 18.58 -23.88
C LYS A 366 -15.49 17.18 -23.33
N PRO A 367 -16.14 16.72 -22.24
CA PRO A 367 -15.69 15.54 -21.49
C PRO A 367 -15.96 14.21 -22.19
N GLN A 368 -16.64 14.21 -23.36
CA GLN A 368 -16.94 12.98 -24.09
C GLN A 368 -15.66 12.27 -24.55
N GLU A 369 -15.64 10.94 -24.44
CA GLU A 369 -14.48 10.08 -24.76
C GLU A 369 -13.87 10.39 -26.15
N ALA A 370 -14.70 10.70 -27.14
CA ALA A 370 -14.25 11.05 -28.50
C ALA A 370 -13.32 12.28 -28.55
N ASN A 371 -13.30 13.10 -27.49
CA ASN A 371 -12.45 14.29 -27.38
C ASN A 371 -11.23 14.08 -26.49
N TRP A 372 -11.03 12.87 -25.97
CA TRP A 372 -9.85 12.58 -25.14
C TRP A 372 -8.61 12.43 -25.99
N HIS A 373 -7.46 12.82 -25.43
CA HIS A 373 -6.17 12.68 -26.07
C HIS A 373 -5.27 11.80 -25.23
N ASP A 374 -4.78 10.69 -25.79
CA ASP A 374 -3.78 9.87 -25.13
C ASP A 374 -2.47 10.66 -24.98
N VAL A 375 -2.00 10.82 -23.76
CA VAL A 375 -0.70 11.40 -23.41
C VAL A 375 0.33 10.30 -23.25
N LEU A 376 0.01 9.29 -22.43
CA LEU A 376 0.76 8.05 -22.34
C LEU A 376 -0.19 6.91 -22.70
N PRO A 377 -0.15 6.39 -23.92
CA PRO A 377 -1.02 5.28 -24.33
C PRO A 377 -0.68 4.00 -23.54
N GLU A 378 -1.64 3.09 -23.44
CA GLU A 378 -1.41 1.77 -22.88
C GLU A 378 -0.22 1.08 -23.59
N SER A 379 0.66 0.46 -22.81
CA SER A 379 1.85 -0.23 -23.33
C SER A 379 1.82 -1.72 -22.98
N LYS A 380 2.86 -2.48 -23.44
CA LYS A 380 3.05 -3.87 -23.05
C LYS A 380 3.26 -4.05 -21.54
N ASN A 381 3.90 -3.06 -20.89
CA ASN A 381 4.15 -3.04 -19.47
C ASN A 381 3.03 -2.27 -18.76
N LYS A 382 2.64 -2.70 -17.56
CA LYS A 382 1.68 -1.95 -16.74
C LYS A 382 2.27 -0.61 -16.33
N LEU A 383 1.58 0.48 -16.57
CA LEU A 383 1.88 1.77 -15.99
C LEU A 383 1.46 1.73 -14.50
N GLU A 384 2.45 1.62 -13.60
CA GLU A 384 2.19 1.47 -12.16
C GLU A 384 1.91 2.80 -11.49
N ASN A 385 2.65 3.83 -11.87
CA ASN A 385 2.49 5.18 -11.35
C ASN A 385 2.97 6.22 -12.36
N VAL A 386 2.42 7.43 -12.26
CA VAL A 386 2.90 8.58 -13.02
C VAL A 386 2.75 9.85 -12.19
N THR A 387 3.76 10.70 -12.21
CA THR A 387 3.79 11.97 -11.47
C THR A 387 4.08 13.11 -12.42
N GLN A 388 3.29 14.20 -12.35
CA GLN A 388 3.58 15.47 -13.00
C GLN A 388 4.53 16.29 -12.12
N VAL A 389 5.76 16.53 -12.56
CA VAL A 389 6.80 17.20 -11.77
C VAL A 389 7.83 17.86 -12.68
N GLY A 390 8.31 19.06 -12.31
CA GLY A 390 9.35 19.78 -13.06
C GLY A 390 8.98 20.05 -14.52
N GLY A 391 7.69 20.22 -14.85
CA GLY A 391 7.19 20.39 -16.21
C GLY A 391 7.28 19.11 -17.06
N ARG A 392 7.29 17.94 -16.42
CA ARG A 392 7.43 16.62 -17.06
C ARG A 392 6.48 15.60 -16.44
N LEU A 393 6.35 14.44 -17.09
CA LEU A 393 5.73 13.25 -16.53
C LEU A 393 6.83 12.23 -16.25
N VAL A 394 6.96 11.81 -15.01
CA VAL A 394 7.82 10.69 -14.60
C VAL A 394 6.91 9.48 -14.40
N ALA A 395 7.06 8.48 -15.25
CA ALA A 395 6.20 7.30 -15.33
C ALA A 395 6.97 6.05 -14.92
N ASP A 396 6.50 5.34 -13.91
CA ASP A 396 7.02 4.03 -13.48
C ASP A 396 6.17 2.93 -14.09
N TYR A 397 6.81 2.07 -14.85
CA TYR A 397 6.21 0.87 -15.44
C TYR A 397 6.72 -0.37 -14.72
N LEU A 398 5.86 -1.37 -14.56
CA LEU A 398 6.29 -2.71 -14.17
C LEU A 398 6.71 -3.52 -15.40
N ASN A 399 7.99 -3.79 -15.48
CA ASN A 399 8.56 -4.72 -16.43
C ASN A 399 8.90 -6.03 -15.70
N ASP A 400 8.06 -7.05 -15.91
CA ASP A 400 8.17 -8.33 -15.19
C ASP A 400 8.34 -8.14 -13.68
N ALA A 401 7.38 -7.42 -13.07
CA ALA A 401 7.32 -7.12 -11.64
C ALA A 401 8.51 -6.30 -11.06
N SER A 402 9.27 -5.59 -11.89
CA SER A 402 10.32 -4.65 -11.47
C SER A 402 10.12 -3.29 -12.12
N SER A 403 10.60 -2.23 -11.46
CA SER A 403 10.43 -0.85 -11.94
C SER A 403 11.24 -0.56 -13.20
N GLN A 404 10.58 0.10 -14.16
CA GLN A 404 11.20 0.76 -15.31
C GLN A 404 10.68 2.19 -15.37
N VAL A 405 11.52 3.16 -15.01
CA VAL A 405 11.12 4.56 -14.91
C VAL A 405 11.48 5.33 -16.18
N LYS A 406 10.50 6.03 -16.74
CA LYS A 406 10.62 6.81 -17.98
C LYS A 406 10.19 8.24 -17.76
N VAL A 407 10.86 9.17 -18.44
CA VAL A 407 10.52 10.60 -18.42
C VAL A 407 9.95 11.01 -19.75
N TYR A 408 8.85 11.78 -19.68
CA TYR A 408 8.14 12.34 -20.85
C TYR A 408 7.92 13.83 -20.66
N SER A 409 7.70 14.55 -21.75
CA SER A 409 7.11 15.89 -21.66
C SER A 409 5.66 15.80 -21.12
N GLU A 410 5.08 16.90 -20.64
CA GLU A 410 3.66 16.95 -20.23
C GLU A 410 2.67 16.62 -21.35
N LEU A 411 3.14 16.62 -22.61
CA LEU A 411 2.36 16.24 -23.80
C LEU A 411 2.64 14.79 -24.27
N GLY A 412 3.38 13.99 -23.47
CA GLY A 412 3.60 12.57 -23.74
C GLY A 412 4.77 12.24 -24.66
N GLN A 413 5.62 13.21 -25.04
CA GLN A 413 6.81 12.91 -25.82
C GLN A 413 7.88 12.28 -24.93
N PHE A 414 8.31 11.06 -25.27
CA PHE A 414 9.40 10.36 -24.57
C PHE A 414 10.69 11.17 -24.62
N GLN A 415 11.37 11.28 -23.49
CA GLN A 415 12.65 11.97 -23.36
C GLN A 415 13.79 11.00 -23.09
N HIS A 416 13.69 10.20 -22.02
CA HIS A 416 14.73 9.22 -21.64
C HIS A 416 14.23 8.25 -20.57
N ASP A 417 14.99 7.19 -20.34
CA ASP A 417 14.84 6.29 -19.21
C ASP A 417 15.66 6.80 -18.01
N VAL A 418 15.15 6.64 -16.79
CA VAL A 418 15.92 6.84 -15.56
C VAL A 418 16.73 5.56 -15.30
N GLN A 419 18.05 5.69 -15.22
CA GLN A 419 18.91 4.55 -14.93
C GLN A 419 18.79 4.14 -13.47
N LEU A 420 18.26 2.96 -13.21
CA LEU A 420 18.15 2.38 -11.87
C LEU A 420 19.38 1.51 -11.56
N PRO A 421 19.78 1.37 -10.27
CA PRO A 421 21.01 0.65 -9.90
C PRO A 421 21.02 -0.84 -10.25
N ALA A 422 19.86 -1.50 -10.24
CA ALA A 422 19.69 -2.93 -10.50
C ALA A 422 18.22 -3.28 -10.77
N ILE A 423 17.90 -4.57 -10.90
CA ILE A 423 16.52 -5.08 -10.83
C ILE A 423 15.98 -4.78 -9.42
N GLY A 424 14.91 -3.99 -9.34
CA GLY A 424 14.39 -3.53 -8.06
C GLY A 424 13.10 -2.74 -8.21
N THR A 425 12.75 -2.07 -7.15
CA THR A 425 11.59 -1.19 -7.07
C THR A 425 12.05 0.24 -6.83
N ALA A 426 11.59 1.16 -7.66
CA ALA A 426 11.76 2.59 -7.47
C ALA A 426 10.42 3.20 -7.03
N SER A 427 10.45 4.16 -6.11
CA SER A 427 9.25 4.86 -5.65
C SER A 427 9.58 6.29 -5.24
N GLY A 428 8.60 7.18 -5.35
CA GLY A 428 8.79 8.61 -5.10
C GLY A 428 8.66 9.40 -6.39
N PHE A 429 9.68 10.16 -6.79
CA PHE A 429 9.68 11.09 -7.93
C PHE A 429 8.61 12.19 -7.80
N GLY A 430 8.08 12.40 -6.60
CA GLY A 430 7.13 13.45 -6.32
C GLY A 430 7.81 14.82 -6.22
N GLY A 431 7.05 15.88 -6.48
CA GLY A 431 7.50 17.25 -6.37
C GLY A 431 6.53 18.21 -7.06
N ARG A 432 6.88 19.49 -7.04
CA ARG A 432 6.09 20.53 -7.69
C ARG A 432 6.42 20.65 -9.18
N ARG A 433 5.54 21.28 -9.92
CA ARG A 433 5.74 21.52 -11.38
C ARG A 433 6.97 22.38 -11.70
N ASP A 434 7.47 23.17 -10.75
CA ASP A 434 8.66 24.00 -10.92
C ASP A 434 9.94 23.36 -10.35
N ALA A 435 9.87 22.12 -9.82
CA ALA A 435 11.01 21.42 -9.25
C ALA A 435 12.12 21.20 -10.28
N LYS A 436 13.38 21.41 -9.84
CA LYS A 436 14.58 21.15 -10.64
C LYS A 436 15.15 19.75 -10.41
N ALA A 437 14.89 19.20 -9.24
CA ALA A 437 15.31 17.87 -8.84
C ALA A 437 14.21 17.24 -7.99
N VAL A 438 14.16 15.92 -7.99
CA VAL A 438 13.25 15.12 -7.18
C VAL A 438 14.01 14.05 -6.42
N TYR A 439 13.37 13.46 -5.44
CA TYR A 439 13.94 12.35 -4.67
C TYR A 439 13.14 11.07 -4.94
N TYR A 440 13.86 9.94 -4.95
CA TYR A 440 13.24 8.63 -5.03
C TYR A 440 13.96 7.62 -4.16
N ALA A 441 13.24 6.62 -3.70
CA ALA A 441 13.77 5.45 -3.03
C ALA A 441 13.99 4.34 -4.05
N PHE A 442 15.13 3.64 -3.96
CA PHE A 442 15.36 2.40 -4.68
C PHE A 442 15.64 1.28 -3.69
N THR A 443 15.06 0.11 -3.91
CA THR A 443 15.25 -1.10 -3.10
C THR A 443 15.23 -2.37 -3.96
N SER A 444 15.87 -3.43 -3.46
CA SER A 444 15.74 -4.78 -4.04
C SER A 444 15.74 -5.81 -2.91
N PHE A 445 15.62 -7.10 -3.20
CA PHE A 445 15.59 -8.14 -2.17
C PHE A 445 16.83 -8.11 -1.24
N THR A 446 17.97 -7.77 -1.77
CA THR A 446 19.26 -7.73 -1.04
C THR A 446 19.87 -6.32 -1.00
N TYR A 447 19.22 -5.34 -1.62
CA TYR A 447 19.66 -3.96 -1.66
C TYR A 447 18.80 -3.11 -0.70
N PRO A 448 19.35 -2.64 0.42
CA PRO A 448 18.62 -1.82 1.37
C PRO A 448 18.09 -0.55 0.73
N THR A 449 16.91 -0.09 1.17
CA THR A 449 16.28 1.11 0.64
C THR A 449 17.22 2.31 0.72
N THR A 450 17.65 2.79 -0.44
CA THR A 450 18.56 3.90 -0.62
C THR A 450 17.80 5.06 -1.27
N ILE A 451 17.99 6.26 -0.74
CA ILE A 451 17.38 7.48 -1.29
C ILE A 451 18.34 8.12 -2.28
N TYR A 452 17.82 8.39 -3.46
CA TYR A 452 18.52 9.08 -4.55
C TYR A 452 17.92 10.47 -4.76
N LYS A 453 18.79 11.41 -5.14
CA LYS A 453 18.39 12.68 -5.73
C LYS A 453 18.54 12.56 -7.24
N TYR A 454 17.48 12.85 -7.97
CA TYR A 454 17.45 12.84 -9.41
C TYR A 454 17.32 14.26 -9.95
N ASP A 455 18.30 14.69 -10.73
CA ASP A 455 18.32 15.98 -11.42
C ASP A 455 17.56 15.87 -12.74
N LEU A 456 16.50 16.64 -12.87
CA LEU A 456 15.60 16.60 -14.04
C LEU A 456 16.23 17.21 -15.29
N ALA A 457 17.21 18.09 -15.17
CA ALA A 457 17.85 18.75 -16.32
C ALA A 457 18.97 17.87 -16.90
N THR A 458 19.76 17.23 -16.05
CA THR A 458 20.95 16.44 -16.46
C THR A 458 20.67 14.95 -16.59
N ASN A 459 19.47 14.48 -16.16
CA ASN A 459 19.12 13.06 -16.13
C ASN A 459 20.12 12.22 -15.29
N THR A 460 20.54 12.76 -14.14
CA THR A 460 21.50 12.09 -13.28
C THR A 460 20.93 11.77 -11.91
N SER A 461 21.16 10.55 -11.45
CA SER A 461 20.83 10.10 -10.10
C SER A 461 22.10 10.08 -9.25
N THR A 462 22.05 10.72 -8.08
CA THR A 462 23.11 10.66 -7.08
C THR A 462 22.57 10.13 -5.76
N VAL A 463 23.37 9.31 -5.05
CA VAL A 463 22.98 8.83 -3.73
C VAL A 463 22.84 10.01 -2.78
N PHE A 464 21.64 10.16 -2.20
CA PHE A 464 21.36 11.20 -1.21
C PHE A 464 21.49 10.66 0.22
N ARG A 465 20.91 9.49 0.51
CA ARG A 465 21.04 8.78 1.79
C ARG A 465 21.09 7.27 1.53
N ALA A 466 22.16 6.65 1.98
CA ALA A 466 22.30 5.17 1.94
C ALA A 466 22.39 4.65 3.37
N PRO A 467 21.64 3.61 3.73
CA PRO A 467 21.73 3.01 5.05
C PRO A 467 23.02 2.21 5.19
N LYS A 468 23.56 2.18 6.42
CA LYS A 468 24.70 1.31 6.79
C LYS A 468 24.16 0.04 7.43
N VAL A 469 23.87 -0.96 6.63
CA VAL A 469 23.37 -2.26 7.11
C VAL A 469 24.54 -3.24 7.21
N ASP A 470 24.55 -4.06 8.26
CA ASP A 470 25.55 -5.13 8.43
C ASP A 470 25.26 -6.33 7.51
N VAL A 471 25.10 -6.05 6.22
CA VAL A 471 24.87 -7.02 5.13
C VAL A 471 25.52 -6.48 3.87
N ASN A 472 26.31 -7.31 3.19
CA ASN A 472 26.89 -6.95 1.89
C ASN A 472 25.98 -7.48 0.76
N PRO A 473 25.30 -6.60 -0.03
CA PRO A 473 24.45 -7.01 -1.14
C PRO A 473 25.16 -7.84 -2.20
N GLN A 474 26.48 -7.64 -2.34
CA GLN A 474 27.30 -8.35 -3.34
C GLN A 474 27.49 -9.85 -3.04
N ASP A 475 27.14 -10.30 -1.83
CA ASP A 475 27.24 -11.72 -1.45
C ASP A 475 26.05 -12.56 -1.95
N TYR A 476 25.06 -11.93 -2.57
CA TYR A 476 23.81 -12.57 -2.96
C TYR A 476 23.57 -12.47 -4.47
N VAL A 477 22.70 -13.35 -4.95
CA VAL A 477 22.22 -13.39 -6.34
C VAL A 477 20.71 -13.29 -6.33
N THR A 478 20.17 -12.43 -7.17
CA THR A 478 18.74 -12.37 -7.51
C THR A 478 18.57 -12.73 -8.97
N THR A 479 17.79 -13.76 -9.24
CA THR A 479 17.47 -14.20 -10.60
C THR A 479 15.96 -14.20 -10.78
N GLN A 480 15.49 -13.80 -11.95
CA GLN A 480 14.11 -13.97 -12.34
C GLN A 480 13.97 -15.14 -13.28
N VAL A 481 13.04 -16.04 -12.99
CA VAL A 481 12.72 -17.21 -13.82
C VAL A 481 11.24 -17.20 -14.16
N PHE A 482 10.85 -17.99 -15.16
CA PHE A 482 9.46 -18.18 -15.55
C PHE A 482 9.16 -19.67 -15.56
N TYR A 483 8.02 -20.06 -14.99
CA TYR A 483 7.55 -21.43 -14.98
C TYR A 483 6.12 -21.51 -15.51
N PRO A 484 5.68 -22.63 -16.08
CA PRO A 484 4.31 -22.81 -16.51
C PRO A 484 3.41 -23.18 -15.33
N SER A 485 2.27 -22.50 -15.20
CA SER A 485 1.17 -22.96 -14.35
C SER A 485 0.46 -24.16 -14.98
N LYS A 486 -0.49 -24.76 -14.26
CA LYS A 486 -1.28 -25.91 -14.71
C LYS A 486 -1.96 -25.72 -16.08
N ASP A 487 -2.39 -24.49 -16.38
CA ASP A 487 -3.00 -24.11 -17.67
C ASP A 487 -2.00 -23.62 -18.72
N GLY A 488 -0.70 -23.72 -18.45
CA GLY A 488 0.37 -23.28 -19.33
C GLY A 488 0.70 -21.79 -19.25
N THR A 489 0.00 -21.00 -18.42
CA THR A 489 0.32 -19.58 -18.19
C THR A 489 1.72 -19.45 -17.61
N LYS A 490 2.55 -18.60 -18.22
CA LYS A 490 3.90 -18.31 -17.72
C LYS A 490 3.84 -17.39 -16.51
N ILE A 491 4.31 -17.87 -15.37
CA ILE A 491 4.34 -17.16 -14.10
C ILE A 491 5.77 -16.73 -13.80
N PRO A 492 6.06 -15.44 -13.58
CA PRO A 492 7.38 -14.99 -13.15
C PRO A 492 7.62 -15.32 -11.68
N MET A 493 8.87 -15.62 -11.35
CA MET A 493 9.30 -15.86 -9.99
C MET A 493 10.71 -15.32 -9.78
N PHE A 494 10.91 -14.60 -8.66
CA PHE A 494 12.24 -14.23 -8.21
C PHE A 494 12.81 -15.33 -7.33
N ILE A 495 14.07 -15.71 -7.61
CA ILE A 495 14.86 -16.61 -6.78
C ILE A 495 16.05 -15.84 -6.24
N VAL A 496 16.20 -15.86 -4.90
CA VAL A 496 17.29 -15.15 -4.22
C VAL A 496 18.03 -16.10 -3.31
N HIS A 497 19.37 -16.11 -3.39
CA HIS A 497 20.22 -16.93 -2.56
C HIS A 497 21.62 -16.33 -2.40
N LYS A 498 22.38 -16.83 -1.43
CA LYS A 498 23.79 -16.45 -1.25
C LYS A 498 24.64 -17.00 -2.40
N LYS A 499 25.65 -16.26 -2.85
CA LYS A 499 26.63 -16.75 -3.84
C LYS A 499 27.28 -18.04 -3.36
N GLY A 500 27.50 -18.99 -4.26
CA GLY A 500 28.05 -20.31 -3.94
C GLY A 500 27.03 -21.35 -3.48
N VAL A 501 25.77 -20.98 -3.24
CA VAL A 501 24.69 -21.95 -3.00
C VAL A 501 24.41 -22.69 -4.31
N VAL A 502 24.50 -24.03 -4.27
CA VAL A 502 24.16 -24.89 -5.41
C VAL A 502 22.69 -25.29 -5.30
N LEU A 503 21.90 -24.90 -6.29
CA LEU A 503 20.47 -25.23 -6.36
C LEU A 503 20.31 -26.68 -6.88
N ASN A 504 20.25 -27.63 -5.94
CA ASN A 504 20.24 -29.08 -6.21
C ASN A 504 18.99 -29.79 -5.67
N GLY A 505 17.95 -29.02 -5.31
CA GLY A 505 16.71 -29.56 -4.70
C GLY A 505 16.82 -29.91 -3.21
N GLN A 506 17.99 -29.71 -2.57
CA GLN A 506 18.21 -30.00 -1.14
C GLN A 506 18.19 -28.71 -0.29
N ASN A 507 18.02 -27.55 -0.88
CA ASN A 507 18.08 -26.26 -0.20
C ASN A 507 16.77 -26.00 0.56
N ALA A 508 16.88 -25.59 1.82
CA ALA A 508 15.75 -25.07 2.54
C ALA A 508 15.23 -23.79 1.82
N THR A 509 13.98 -23.84 1.33
CA THR A 509 13.42 -22.78 0.52
C THR A 509 12.23 -22.13 1.20
N TYR A 510 12.25 -20.80 1.32
CA TYR A 510 11.12 -20.02 1.74
C TYR A 510 10.35 -19.54 0.51
N LEU A 511 9.26 -20.25 0.19
CA LEU A 511 8.35 -19.90 -0.91
C LEU A 511 7.25 -18.97 -0.36
N TYR A 512 7.13 -17.77 -0.92
CA TYR A 512 6.16 -16.77 -0.50
C TYR A 512 5.47 -16.12 -1.70
N ALA A 513 4.16 -16.02 -1.63
CA ALA A 513 3.36 -15.28 -2.61
C ALA A 513 2.14 -14.60 -1.96
N TYR A 514 1.47 -13.75 -2.72
CA TYR A 514 0.22 -13.12 -2.31
C TYR A 514 -0.94 -13.46 -3.27
N GLY A 515 -0.89 -13.06 -4.53
CA GLY A 515 -1.86 -13.42 -5.56
C GLY A 515 -3.28 -12.95 -5.25
N GLY A 516 -3.46 -11.66 -5.03
CA GLY A 516 -4.79 -11.10 -4.75
C GLY A 516 -4.82 -9.59 -4.71
N PHE A 517 -6.03 -9.02 -4.74
CA PHE A 517 -6.34 -7.61 -4.52
C PHE A 517 -5.56 -6.63 -5.41
N ASN A 518 -5.18 -7.04 -6.61
CA ASN A 518 -4.37 -6.23 -7.54
C ASN A 518 -3.02 -5.75 -6.96
N VAL A 519 -2.53 -6.43 -5.90
CA VAL A 519 -1.25 -6.09 -5.26
C VAL A 519 -0.11 -6.72 -6.04
N SER A 520 0.80 -5.90 -6.56
CA SER A 520 2.03 -6.36 -7.22
C SER A 520 3.11 -6.66 -6.18
N LEU A 521 3.65 -7.88 -6.18
CA LEU A 521 4.83 -8.22 -5.39
C LEU A 521 6.09 -7.80 -6.14
N THR A 522 6.69 -6.70 -5.73
CA THR A 522 7.93 -6.19 -6.31
C THR A 522 9.14 -6.43 -5.41
N PRO A 523 10.38 -6.40 -5.94
CA PRO A 523 11.58 -6.59 -5.12
C PRO A 523 11.68 -5.57 -3.98
N GLY A 524 11.85 -6.05 -2.75
CA GLY A 524 11.97 -5.20 -1.57
C GLY A 524 12.89 -5.81 -0.52
N PHE A 525 13.69 -4.96 0.14
CA PHE A 525 14.60 -5.36 1.19
C PHE A 525 13.86 -5.76 2.48
N SER A 526 14.25 -6.87 3.06
CA SER A 526 13.71 -7.34 4.34
C SER A 526 14.81 -7.96 5.20
N VAL A 527 15.01 -7.41 6.39
CA VAL A 527 15.99 -7.88 7.37
C VAL A 527 15.75 -9.35 7.74
N ALA A 528 14.49 -9.75 7.92
CA ALA A 528 14.14 -11.13 8.24
C ALA A 528 14.52 -12.10 7.11
N ARG A 529 14.30 -11.70 5.85
CA ARG A 529 14.72 -12.48 4.67
C ARG A 529 16.24 -12.56 4.56
N MET A 530 16.96 -11.49 4.92
CA MET A 530 18.43 -11.51 4.92
C MET A 530 18.98 -12.54 5.91
N LEU A 531 18.40 -12.65 7.11
CA LEU A 531 18.80 -13.69 8.06
C LEU A 531 18.60 -15.11 7.50
N TRP A 532 17.50 -15.34 6.76
CA TRP A 532 17.26 -16.60 6.07
C TRP A 532 18.33 -16.90 5.03
N LEU A 533 18.66 -15.91 4.19
CA LEU A 533 19.67 -16.03 3.14
C LEU A 533 21.09 -16.20 3.72
N GLU A 534 21.43 -15.52 4.81
CA GLU A 534 22.71 -15.67 5.53
C GLU A 534 22.96 -17.10 5.97
N ASN A 535 21.91 -17.81 6.38
CA ASN A 535 21.95 -19.19 6.82
C ASN A 535 21.88 -20.21 5.66
N GLY A 536 22.06 -19.77 4.42
CA GLY A 536 22.10 -20.65 3.24
C GLY A 536 20.72 -21.02 2.69
N GLY A 537 19.65 -20.42 3.19
CA GLY A 537 18.31 -20.61 2.66
C GLY A 537 18.13 -19.96 1.29
N VAL A 538 17.16 -20.44 0.52
CA VAL A 538 16.71 -19.87 -0.75
C VAL A 538 15.39 -19.16 -0.51
N LEU A 539 15.20 -18.01 -1.16
CA LEU A 539 13.92 -17.29 -1.19
C LEU A 539 13.35 -17.40 -2.60
N ALA A 540 12.11 -17.86 -2.72
CA ALA A 540 11.37 -17.94 -3.98
C ALA A 540 10.07 -17.12 -3.86
N ILE A 541 9.89 -16.13 -4.75
CA ILE A 541 8.73 -15.23 -4.74
C ILE A 541 8.08 -15.23 -6.12
N PRO A 542 7.08 -16.09 -6.36
CA PRO A 542 6.29 -16.05 -7.57
C PRO A 542 5.29 -14.90 -7.56
N ASN A 543 5.07 -14.30 -8.72
CA ASN A 543 4.12 -13.25 -8.99
C ASN A 543 2.83 -13.88 -9.54
N LEU A 544 1.94 -14.30 -8.64
CA LEU A 544 0.76 -15.08 -8.99
C LEU A 544 -0.33 -14.21 -9.63
N ARG A 545 -1.17 -14.81 -10.47
CA ARG A 545 -2.42 -14.19 -10.93
C ARG A 545 -3.27 -13.74 -9.73
N GLY A 546 -4.11 -12.73 -9.93
CA GLY A 546 -4.81 -12.05 -8.85
C GLY A 546 -4.05 -10.87 -8.26
N GLY A 547 -2.73 -10.82 -8.44
CA GLY A 547 -1.90 -9.62 -8.26
C GLY A 547 -2.07 -8.61 -9.39
N GLY A 548 -1.27 -7.53 -9.36
CA GLY A 548 -1.36 -6.42 -10.31
C GLY A 548 -0.23 -6.34 -11.34
N GLU A 549 0.69 -7.28 -11.37
CA GLU A 549 1.98 -7.18 -12.06
C GLU A 549 1.85 -6.94 -13.58
N TYR A 550 0.80 -7.49 -14.19
CA TYR A 550 0.52 -7.36 -15.61
C TYR A 550 -0.82 -6.63 -15.90
N GLY A 551 -1.33 -5.90 -14.92
CA GLY A 551 -2.54 -5.10 -15.01
C GLY A 551 -3.82 -5.88 -14.73
N GLU A 552 -4.97 -5.29 -15.12
CA GLU A 552 -6.30 -5.73 -14.73
C GLU A 552 -6.64 -7.16 -15.19
N ALA A 553 -6.20 -7.56 -16.38
CA ALA A 553 -6.43 -8.93 -16.87
C ALA A 553 -5.75 -9.99 -15.99
N TRP A 554 -4.55 -9.69 -15.48
CA TRP A 554 -3.82 -10.55 -14.54
C TRP A 554 -4.54 -10.64 -13.19
N HIS A 555 -5.04 -9.51 -12.71
CA HIS A 555 -5.82 -9.43 -11.49
C HIS A 555 -7.10 -10.27 -11.59
N GLN A 556 -7.91 -10.03 -12.62
CA GLN A 556 -9.17 -10.73 -12.84
C GLN A 556 -8.99 -12.23 -13.08
N ALA A 557 -7.85 -12.66 -13.61
CA ALA A 557 -7.54 -14.09 -13.80
C ALA A 557 -7.35 -14.85 -12.48
N GLY A 558 -7.21 -14.17 -11.34
CA GLY A 558 -7.03 -14.79 -10.01
C GLY A 558 -8.12 -14.45 -8.99
N MET A 559 -9.26 -13.85 -9.39
CA MET A 559 -10.32 -13.46 -8.45
C MET A 559 -11.63 -14.22 -8.67
N THR A 560 -12.48 -14.23 -7.65
CA THR A 560 -13.84 -14.82 -7.64
C THR A 560 -13.87 -16.24 -8.23
N PRO A 561 -14.60 -16.59 -9.31
CA PRO A 561 -14.66 -17.96 -9.82
C PRO A 561 -13.33 -18.47 -10.38
N ARG A 562 -12.36 -17.58 -10.64
CA ARG A 562 -11.02 -17.94 -11.15
C ARG A 562 -9.96 -18.04 -10.04
N LYS A 563 -10.36 -17.96 -8.76
CA LYS A 563 -9.40 -17.99 -7.64
C LYS A 563 -8.54 -19.26 -7.61
N GLN A 564 -9.02 -20.37 -8.15
CA GLN A 564 -8.26 -21.62 -8.26
C GLN A 564 -6.94 -21.44 -9.04
N ASN A 565 -6.90 -20.53 -10.03
CA ASN A 565 -5.67 -20.25 -10.78
C ASN A 565 -4.52 -19.77 -9.87
N VAL A 566 -4.81 -19.01 -8.81
CA VAL A 566 -3.80 -18.54 -7.84
C VAL A 566 -3.17 -19.71 -7.09
N PHE A 567 -3.97 -20.69 -6.70
CA PHE A 567 -3.48 -21.89 -6.02
C PHE A 567 -2.70 -22.78 -6.98
N ASP A 568 -3.18 -22.94 -8.22
CA ASP A 568 -2.49 -23.73 -9.26
C ASP A 568 -1.15 -23.08 -9.62
N ASP A 569 -1.06 -21.73 -9.72
CA ASP A 569 0.17 -20.98 -9.91
C ASP A 569 1.17 -21.24 -8.76
N PHE A 570 0.67 -21.21 -7.50
CA PHE A 570 1.52 -21.41 -6.32
C PHE A 570 2.01 -22.85 -6.19
N ILE A 571 1.13 -23.83 -6.46
CA ILE A 571 1.50 -25.26 -6.47
C ILE A 571 2.56 -25.52 -7.53
N ALA A 572 2.42 -24.93 -8.72
CA ALA A 572 3.39 -25.09 -9.80
C ALA A 572 4.73 -24.40 -9.50
N ALA A 573 4.79 -23.42 -8.58
CA ALA A 573 6.02 -22.79 -8.13
C ALA A 573 6.85 -23.69 -7.22
N ALA A 574 6.20 -24.60 -6.46
CA ALA A 574 6.82 -25.52 -5.52
C ALA A 574 7.44 -26.72 -6.22
#